data_11d69e69638d2f559b2a4b625fd6aa3b
#
_entry.id   11d69e69638d2f559b2a4b625fd6aa3b
#
_cell.length_a   1.000
_cell.length_b   1.000
_cell.length_c   1.000
_cell.angle_alpha   90.00
_cell.angle_beta   90.00
_cell.angle_gamma   90.00
#
_symmetry.space_group_name_H-M   'P 1'
#
loop_
_entity.id
_entity.type
_entity.pdbx_description
1 polymer ?
#
loop_
_entity_poly.entity_id
_entity_poly.type
_entity_poly.pdbx_seq_one_letter_code
_entity_poly.pdbx_strand_id
1 'polypeptide(L)'
;SNAEDAFPYDPNESSDLDGDGVGDNTDPDDDGDGVLDGDDAFPENAAEWMDTDSDGTGDNADSDDDNDGVDDYQDAFPKDDRGSADSDGDGLPNKWETENGLNPNDASDSDSDNDFDGFTALEEFAARTSPTESDQKTQIVYLESEPFVAGFTNTVKVYYRSSDGITGLNGLGIRVHYNSRLIDTFVLKNLLLVDLI
;
A
#
# COMPACT_ATOMS: atom_id res chain seq x y z
N SER A 1 37.73 -35.71 -14.19
CA SER A 1 36.39 -35.75 -14.76
C SER A 1 35.44 -36.13 -13.64
N ASN A 2 34.78 -35.16 -13.12
CA ASN A 2 33.71 -35.35 -12.14
C ASN A 2 32.45 -35.68 -12.94
N ALA A 3 31.87 -36.86 -12.75
CA ALA A 3 30.69 -37.28 -13.51
C ALA A 3 29.40 -36.61 -13.01
N GLU A 4 29.55 -35.78 -11.97
CA GLU A 4 28.47 -35.05 -11.31
C GLU A 4 28.55 -33.54 -11.56
N ASP A 5 29.58 -33.07 -12.31
CA ASP A 5 29.85 -31.68 -12.60
C ASP A 5 29.26 -31.35 -14.00
N ALA A 6 28.27 -30.50 -14.05
CA ALA A 6 27.61 -30.06 -15.29
C ALA A 6 28.57 -29.25 -16.18
N PHE A 7 29.55 -28.54 -15.57
CA PHE A 7 30.51 -27.67 -16.27
C PHE A 7 31.97 -28.04 -16.02
N PRO A 8 32.47 -29.22 -16.43
CA PRO A 8 33.79 -29.72 -16.09
C PRO A 8 34.98 -28.87 -16.56
N TYR A 9 34.75 -27.85 -17.35
CA TYR A 9 35.73 -26.92 -17.90
C TYR A 9 35.60 -25.49 -17.37
N ASP A 10 34.57 -25.20 -16.54
CA ASP A 10 34.40 -23.92 -15.85
C ASP A 10 34.60 -24.11 -14.34
N PRO A 11 35.68 -23.57 -13.75
CA PRO A 11 35.93 -23.73 -12.33
C PRO A 11 35.00 -22.92 -11.42
N ASN A 12 34.14 -22.09 -11.97
CA ASN A 12 33.20 -21.29 -11.21
C ASN A 12 31.80 -21.90 -11.22
N GLU A 13 31.53 -22.91 -12.07
CA GLU A 13 30.25 -23.57 -12.19
C GLU A 13 30.38 -25.06 -11.97
N SER A 14 29.37 -25.65 -11.36
CA SER A 14 29.35 -27.12 -11.17
C SER A 14 27.96 -27.73 -11.25
N SER A 15 26.92 -26.93 -11.08
CA SER A 15 25.50 -27.32 -11.09
C SER A 15 24.77 -26.60 -12.20
N ASP A 16 23.70 -27.21 -12.69
CA ASP A 16 22.76 -26.70 -13.69
C ASP A 16 21.42 -27.40 -13.34
N LEU A 17 20.68 -26.77 -12.43
CA LEU A 17 19.56 -27.42 -11.76
C LEU A 17 18.37 -27.61 -12.70
N ASP A 18 18.09 -26.63 -13.54
CA ASP A 18 16.99 -26.67 -14.52
C ASP A 18 17.42 -27.30 -15.87
N GLY A 19 18.73 -27.36 -16.13
CA GLY A 19 19.28 -28.00 -17.33
C GLY A 19 19.25 -27.11 -18.59
N ASP A 20 19.19 -25.79 -18.44
CA ASP A 20 19.13 -24.84 -19.55
C ASP A 20 20.51 -24.54 -20.18
N GLY A 21 21.60 -24.88 -19.46
CA GLY A 21 23.00 -24.71 -19.90
C GLY A 21 23.67 -23.47 -19.35
N VAL A 22 23.04 -22.74 -18.44
CA VAL A 22 23.62 -21.73 -17.54
C VAL A 22 23.91 -22.42 -16.20
N GLY A 23 24.94 -22.06 -15.50
CA GLY A 23 25.24 -22.67 -14.20
C GLY A 23 24.64 -21.88 -13.07
N ASP A 24 24.23 -22.55 -11.99
CA ASP A 24 23.48 -21.97 -10.87
C ASP A 24 24.16 -20.73 -10.24
N ASN A 25 25.50 -20.62 -10.30
CA ASN A 25 26.17 -19.41 -9.79
C ASN A 25 25.97 -18.16 -10.67
N THR A 26 25.59 -18.32 -11.90
CA THR A 26 25.39 -17.23 -12.89
C THR A 26 23.98 -17.16 -13.44
N ASP A 27 23.17 -18.17 -13.14
CA ASP A 27 21.76 -18.20 -13.48
C ASP A 27 20.99 -17.24 -12.54
N PRO A 28 20.06 -16.45 -13.03
CA PRO A 28 19.16 -15.67 -12.19
C PRO A 28 17.86 -16.39 -11.79
N ASP A 29 17.64 -17.66 -12.25
CA ASP A 29 16.42 -18.47 -12.07
C ASP A 29 16.86 -19.95 -12.06
N ASP A 30 17.47 -20.36 -10.96
CA ASP A 30 18.22 -21.64 -10.82
C ASP A 30 17.36 -22.88 -11.13
N ASP A 31 16.07 -22.87 -10.79
CA ASP A 31 15.18 -24.02 -10.97
C ASP A 31 14.28 -23.93 -12.22
N GLY A 32 14.30 -22.78 -12.92
CA GLY A 32 13.63 -22.59 -14.18
C GLY A 32 12.12 -22.50 -14.12
N ASP A 33 11.55 -22.11 -12.98
CA ASP A 33 10.11 -21.98 -12.81
C ASP A 33 9.55 -20.66 -13.34
N GLY A 34 10.42 -19.67 -13.61
CA GLY A 34 10.12 -18.36 -14.15
C GLY A 34 10.06 -17.24 -13.11
N VAL A 35 10.36 -17.54 -11.86
CA VAL A 35 10.59 -16.57 -10.77
C VAL A 35 12.10 -16.45 -10.54
N LEU A 36 12.60 -15.23 -10.43
CA LEU A 36 14.03 -15.03 -10.23
C LEU A 36 14.41 -15.37 -8.79
N ASP A 37 15.60 -15.95 -8.56
CA ASP A 37 16.11 -16.36 -7.23
C ASP A 37 15.96 -15.26 -6.15
N GLY A 38 16.12 -14.02 -6.55
CA GLY A 38 16.00 -12.88 -5.62
C GLY A 38 14.58 -12.55 -5.18
N ASP A 39 13.59 -13.05 -5.90
CA ASP A 39 12.15 -12.86 -5.66
C ASP A 39 11.46 -14.18 -5.28
N ASP A 40 12.22 -15.28 -5.26
CA ASP A 40 11.78 -16.65 -4.98
C ASP A 40 12.10 -17.05 -3.54
N ALA A 41 11.12 -17.56 -2.81
CA ALA A 41 11.31 -18.13 -1.49
C ALA A 41 12.02 -19.50 -1.53
N PHE A 42 11.98 -20.20 -2.68
CA PHE A 42 12.53 -21.54 -2.88
C PHE A 42 13.34 -21.67 -4.17
N PRO A 43 14.46 -20.95 -4.36
CA PRO A 43 15.17 -20.84 -5.64
C PRO A 43 15.73 -22.15 -6.24
N GLU A 44 15.65 -23.24 -5.50
CA GLU A 44 16.11 -24.57 -5.91
C GLU A 44 14.93 -25.56 -6.08
N ASN A 45 13.67 -25.06 -6.10
CA ASN A 45 12.50 -25.94 -6.11
C ASN A 45 11.38 -25.40 -7.02
N ALA A 46 11.45 -25.69 -8.29
CA ALA A 46 10.50 -25.27 -9.34
C ALA A 46 9.01 -25.61 -9.08
N ALA A 47 8.64 -26.14 -7.95
CA ALA A 47 7.26 -26.38 -7.57
C ALA A 47 6.74 -25.34 -6.57
N GLU A 48 7.61 -24.54 -5.99
CA GLU A 48 7.31 -23.57 -4.94
C GLU A 48 8.07 -22.27 -5.19
N TRP A 49 7.44 -21.13 -5.01
CA TRP A 49 8.05 -19.79 -5.16
C TRP A 49 7.58 -18.78 -4.11
N MET A 50 6.56 -19.13 -3.33
CA MET A 50 6.03 -18.29 -2.24
C MET A 50 5.99 -19.07 -0.95
N ASP A 51 6.19 -18.36 0.16
CA ASP A 51 6.08 -18.81 1.54
C ASP A 51 5.45 -17.66 2.32
N THR A 52 4.11 -17.64 2.35
CA THR A 52 3.33 -16.50 2.82
C THR A 52 3.54 -16.24 4.32
N ASP A 53 3.59 -17.32 5.13
CA ASP A 53 3.77 -17.24 6.59
C ASP A 53 5.22 -17.38 7.06
N SER A 54 6.11 -17.72 6.12
CA SER A 54 7.55 -17.91 6.37
C SER A 54 7.88 -19.09 7.31
N ASP A 55 7.11 -20.18 7.25
CA ASP A 55 7.36 -21.38 8.04
C ASP A 55 8.35 -22.37 7.38
N GLY A 56 8.63 -22.17 6.09
CA GLY A 56 9.54 -22.98 5.27
C GLY A 56 8.83 -24.06 4.47
N THR A 57 7.51 -24.06 4.45
CA THR A 57 6.66 -24.82 3.53
C THR A 57 6.16 -23.85 2.46
N GLY A 58 6.26 -24.21 1.18
CA GLY A 58 5.77 -23.34 0.13
C GLY A 58 4.25 -23.39 0.00
N ASP A 59 3.63 -22.30 -0.43
CA ASP A 59 2.18 -22.12 -0.54
C ASP A 59 1.50 -23.23 -1.37
N ASN A 60 2.19 -23.83 -2.34
CA ASN A 60 1.60 -24.93 -3.11
C ASN A 60 1.52 -26.26 -2.33
N ALA A 61 2.35 -26.44 -1.32
CA ALA A 61 2.43 -27.64 -0.49
C ALA A 61 1.81 -27.43 0.90
N ASP A 62 1.64 -26.18 1.31
CA ASP A 62 0.96 -25.83 2.55
C ASP A 62 -0.55 -26.03 2.41
N SER A 63 -1.22 -26.14 3.48
CA SER A 63 -2.69 -26.21 3.55
C SER A 63 -3.32 -25.08 4.33
N ASP A 64 -2.49 -24.20 4.90
CA ASP A 64 -2.84 -23.03 5.73
C ASP A 64 -1.76 -21.96 5.49
N ASP A 65 -1.80 -21.37 4.27
CA ASP A 65 -0.73 -20.51 3.71
C ASP A 65 -0.35 -19.32 4.63
N ASP A 66 -1.26 -18.83 5.46
CA ASP A 66 -1.03 -17.69 6.34
C ASP A 66 -0.93 -18.05 7.83
N ASN A 67 -1.11 -19.35 8.15
CA ASN A 67 -0.99 -19.91 9.50
C ASN A 67 -1.96 -19.27 10.52
N ASP A 68 -3.17 -18.85 10.07
CA ASP A 68 -4.21 -18.32 10.95
C ASP A 68 -4.98 -19.43 11.68
N GLY A 69 -4.80 -20.69 11.27
CA GLY A 69 -5.38 -21.90 11.82
C GLY A 69 -6.63 -22.37 11.07
N VAL A 70 -6.90 -21.84 9.89
CA VAL A 70 -7.98 -22.27 8.99
C VAL A 70 -7.38 -22.70 7.66
N ASP A 71 -7.64 -23.94 7.26
CA ASP A 71 -7.13 -24.46 5.99
C ASP A 71 -7.61 -23.61 4.80
N ASP A 72 -6.78 -23.35 3.79
CA ASP A 72 -7.04 -22.49 2.60
C ASP A 72 -8.39 -22.76 1.94
N TYR A 73 -8.80 -24.02 1.83
CA TYR A 73 -10.07 -24.37 1.19
C TYR A 73 -11.31 -23.96 1.99
N GLN A 74 -11.14 -23.53 3.24
CA GLN A 74 -12.17 -23.00 4.14
C GLN A 74 -12.01 -21.53 4.41
N ASP A 75 -10.88 -20.96 3.98
CA ASP A 75 -10.51 -19.59 4.19
C ASP A 75 -10.94 -18.69 3.02
N ALA A 76 -11.57 -17.56 3.31
CA ALA A 76 -11.88 -16.54 2.32
C ALA A 76 -10.63 -15.68 1.96
N PHE A 77 -9.61 -15.72 2.82
CA PHE A 77 -8.38 -14.94 2.69
C PHE A 77 -7.11 -15.77 2.93
N PRO A 78 -6.85 -16.84 2.15
CA PRO A 78 -5.81 -17.84 2.44
C PRO A 78 -4.39 -17.35 2.61
N LYS A 79 -4.15 -16.06 2.39
CA LYS A 79 -2.83 -15.41 2.45
C LYS A 79 -2.83 -14.17 3.35
N ASP A 80 -3.84 -14.04 4.23
CA ASP A 80 -3.97 -12.88 5.12
C ASP A 80 -4.47 -13.28 6.52
N ASP A 81 -3.56 -13.46 7.46
CA ASP A 81 -3.75 -13.87 8.85
C ASP A 81 -4.72 -13.00 9.68
N ARG A 82 -5.25 -11.93 9.09
CA ARG A 82 -6.17 -11.01 9.76
C ARG A 82 -7.60 -11.54 9.87
N GLY A 83 -7.92 -12.63 9.20
CA GLY A 83 -9.19 -13.35 9.38
C GLY A 83 -9.64 -14.12 8.15
N SER A 84 -10.35 -15.19 8.39
CA SER A 84 -10.68 -16.26 7.45
C SER A 84 -12.11 -16.26 6.93
N ALA A 85 -13.00 -15.43 7.44
CA ALA A 85 -14.41 -15.42 7.05
C ALA A 85 -14.81 -14.04 6.51
N ASP A 86 -15.58 -14.05 5.41
CA ASP A 86 -16.21 -12.88 4.80
C ASP A 86 -17.69 -13.22 4.61
N SER A 87 -18.57 -12.65 5.44
CA SER A 87 -19.99 -13.03 5.48
C SER A 87 -20.84 -12.34 4.43
N ASP A 88 -20.47 -11.16 3.98
CA ASP A 88 -21.23 -10.36 3.00
C ASP A 88 -20.54 -10.26 1.64
N GLY A 89 -19.28 -10.73 1.55
CA GLY A 89 -18.55 -10.87 0.31
C GLY A 89 -17.98 -9.56 -0.22
N ASP A 90 -17.62 -8.63 0.66
CA ASP A 90 -17.11 -7.31 0.28
C ASP A 90 -15.58 -7.21 0.23
N GLY A 91 -14.89 -8.30 0.64
CA GLY A 91 -13.43 -8.38 0.62
C GLY A 91 -12.77 -7.97 1.93
N LEU A 92 -13.56 -7.73 2.99
CA LEU A 92 -13.07 -7.48 4.33
C LEU A 92 -13.34 -8.70 5.23
N PRO A 93 -12.37 -9.16 6.04
CA PRO A 93 -12.64 -10.22 6.99
C PRO A 93 -13.58 -9.78 8.12
N ASN A 94 -14.57 -10.60 8.47
CA ASN A 94 -15.51 -10.34 9.57
C ASN A 94 -14.83 -9.91 10.89
N LYS A 95 -13.70 -10.50 11.19
CA LYS A 95 -12.90 -10.17 12.38
C LYS A 95 -12.36 -8.74 12.29
N TRP A 96 -11.75 -8.40 11.15
CA TRP A 96 -11.19 -7.08 10.91
C TRP A 96 -12.27 -5.99 10.94
N GLU A 97 -13.43 -6.23 10.31
CA GLU A 97 -14.57 -5.33 10.33
C GLU A 97 -15.06 -5.07 11.78
N THR A 98 -15.25 -6.15 12.55
CA THR A 98 -15.67 -6.02 13.96
C THR A 98 -14.68 -5.23 14.81
N GLU A 99 -13.39 -5.45 14.61
CA GLU A 99 -12.31 -4.76 15.32
C GLU A 99 -12.24 -3.27 14.95
N ASN A 100 -12.65 -2.92 13.74
CA ASN A 100 -12.63 -1.56 13.22
C ASN A 100 -14.00 -0.85 13.22
N GLY A 101 -15.01 -1.50 13.80
CA GLY A 101 -16.35 -0.92 13.99
C GLY A 101 -17.20 -0.91 12.72
N LEU A 102 -16.88 -1.77 11.76
CA LEU A 102 -17.68 -2.08 10.58
C LEU A 102 -18.64 -3.25 10.89
N ASN A 103 -19.52 -3.57 9.95
CA ASN A 103 -20.54 -4.59 10.13
C ASN A 103 -20.34 -5.77 9.18
N PRO A 104 -19.92 -6.94 9.64
CA PRO A 104 -19.66 -8.14 8.84
C PRO A 104 -20.86 -8.70 8.03
N ASN A 105 -21.94 -7.97 7.92
CA ASN A 105 -23.11 -8.33 7.13
C ASN A 105 -23.62 -7.15 6.29
N ASP A 106 -22.81 -6.15 6.02
CA ASP A 106 -23.17 -4.97 5.25
C ASP A 106 -22.05 -4.60 4.25
N ALA A 107 -22.03 -5.30 3.13
CA ALA A 107 -21.03 -5.11 2.07
C ALA A 107 -20.87 -3.64 1.55
N SER A 108 -21.67 -2.71 2.01
CA SER A 108 -21.56 -1.31 1.59
C SER A 108 -20.60 -0.50 2.44
N ASP A 109 -20.19 -1.01 3.59
CA ASP A 109 -19.31 -0.27 4.49
C ASP A 109 -17.81 -0.44 4.17
N SER A 110 -17.44 -1.40 3.31
CA SER A 110 -16.12 -1.47 2.70
C SER A 110 -15.75 -0.24 1.88
N ASP A 111 -16.73 0.45 1.33
CA ASP A 111 -16.56 1.72 0.62
C ASP A 111 -16.54 2.94 1.56
N SER A 112 -16.68 2.75 2.87
CA SER A 112 -16.69 3.85 3.83
C SER A 112 -15.27 4.42 4.06
N ASP A 113 -15.20 5.72 4.22
CA ASP A 113 -14.01 6.49 4.64
C ASP A 113 -14.32 7.09 6.02
N ASN A 114 -14.05 6.32 7.08
CA ASN A 114 -14.51 6.64 8.44
C ASN A 114 -13.68 7.71 9.12
N ASP A 115 -12.44 7.90 8.74
CA ASP A 115 -11.54 8.91 9.30
C ASP A 115 -11.31 10.11 8.37
N PHE A 116 -11.96 10.09 7.19
CA PHE A 116 -11.98 11.18 6.21
C PHE A 116 -10.60 11.51 5.62
N ASP A 117 -9.78 10.50 5.41
CA ASP A 117 -8.46 10.70 4.83
C ASP A 117 -8.41 10.46 3.32
N GLY A 118 -9.49 9.96 2.75
CA GLY A 118 -9.69 9.76 1.31
C GLY A 118 -9.43 8.33 0.84
N PHE A 119 -9.15 7.40 1.76
CA PHE A 119 -9.12 5.97 1.49
C PHE A 119 -10.36 5.28 2.05
N THR A 120 -10.84 4.28 1.35
CA THR A 120 -11.94 3.44 1.82
C THR A 120 -11.42 2.36 2.76
N ALA A 121 -12.31 1.79 3.58
CA ALA A 121 -11.96 0.69 4.47
C ALA A 121 -11.30 -0.48 3.72
N LEU A 122 -11.75 -0.79 2.50
CA LEU A 122 -11.15 -1.83 1.66
C LEU A 122 -9.73 -1.45 1.19
N GLU A 123 -9.50 -0.20 0.80
CA GLU A 123 -8.18 0.28 0.41
C GLU A 123 -7.21 0.26 1.59
N GLU A 124 -7.69 0.61 2.78
CA GLU A 124 -6.90 0.61 4.01
C GLU A 124 -6.60 -0.81 4.50
N PHE A 125 -7.57 -1.73 4.39
CA PHE A 125 -7.32 -3.14 4.64
C PHE A 125 -6.18 -3.65 3.74
N ALA A 126 -6.26 -3.41 2.43
CA ALA A 126 -5.23 -3.82 1.48
C ALA A 126 -3.86 -3.16 1.75
N ALA A 127 -3.86 -1.90 2.19
CA ALA A 127 -2.65 -1.15 2.52
C ALA A 127 -2.07 -1.47 3.93
N ARG A 128 -2.78 -2.25 4.74
CA ARG A 128 -2.48 -2.53 6.15
C ARG A 128 -2.43 -1.26 7.00
N THR A 129 -3.33 -0.32 6.71
CA THR A 129 -3.51 0.93 7.45
C THR A 129 -4.77 0.88 8.34
N SER A 130 -5.07 1.94 9.07
CA SER A 130 -6.17 1.95 10.04
C SER A 130 -7.38 2.72 9.51
N PRO A 131 -8.56 2.11 9.36
CA PRO A 131 -9.76 2.78 8.86
C PRO A 131 -10.41 3.75 9.87
N THR A 132 -9.75 3.99 11.00
CA THR A 132 -10.24 4.87 12.07
C THR A 132 -9.21 5.93 12.48
N GLU A 133 -8.02 5.91 11.90
CA GLU A 133 -6.95 6.86 12.18
C GLU A 133 -6.31 7.30 10.87
N SER A 134 -6.56 8.54 10.46
CA SER A 134 -6.06 9.10 9.20
C SER A 134 -4.55 8.90 9.00
N ASP A 135 -4.21 8.10 8.03
CA ASP A 135 -2.84 7.82 7.61
C ASP A 135 -2.26 8.94 6.75
N GLN A 136 -3.14 9.68 6.13
CA GLN A 136 -2.77 10.87 5.41
C GLN A 136 -2.34 11.92 6.43
N LYS A 137 -1.16 12.44 6.25
CA LYS A 137 -0.77 13.72 6.84
C LYS A 137 -1.69 14.78 6.24
N THR A 138 -2.88 14.92 6.81
CA THR A 138 -3.90 15.78 6.26
C THR A 138 -3.41 17.21 6.28
N GLN A 139 -3.17 17.74 5.10
CA GLN A 139 -2.87 19.15 4.92
C GLN A 139 -4.16 19.87 4.56
N ILE A 140 -4.87 20.35 5.57
CA ILE A 140 -6.09 21.10 5.33
C ILE A 140 -5.72 22.55 5.00
N VAL A 141 -6.03 22.95 3.77
CA VAL A 141 -5.98 24.34 3.36
C VAL A 141 -7.41 24.83 3.20
N TYR A 142 -7.85 25.68 4.08
CA TYR A 142 -9.17 26.33 3.95
C TYR A 142 -9.03 27.83 3.78
N LEU A 143 -9.95 28.39 3.01
CA LEU A 143 -10.00 29.80 2.70
C LEU A 143 -11.13 30.43 3.49
N GLU A 144 -10.82 31.44 4.28
CA GLU A 144 -11.81 32.31 4.88
C GLU A 144 -11.81 33.64 4.12
N SER A 145 -12.94 33.99 3.52
CA SER A 145 -13.11 35.24 2.82
C SER A 145 -14.38 35.96 3.29
N GLU A 146 -14.24 37.24 3.58
CA GLU A 146 -15.40 38.14 3.64
C GLU A 146 -16.00 38.31 2.22
N PRO A 147 -17.27 38.70 2.08
CA PRO A 147 -17.84 38.98 0.79
C PRO A 147 -17.01 40.01 0.01
N PHE A 148 -16.67 39.69 -1.23
CA PHE A 148 -15.90 40.59 -2.08
C PHE A 148 -16.66 41.86 -2.36
N VAL A 149 -16.09 43.01 -2.02
CA VAL A 149 -16.65 44.32 -2.32
C VAL A 149 -15.87 44.94 -3.49
N ALA A 150 -16.58 45.24 -4.57
CA ALA A 150 -15.98 45.84 -5.76
C ALA A 150 -15.35 47.20 -5.46
N GLY A 151 -14.14 47.43 -5.96
CA GLY A 151 -13.41 48.67 -5.78
C GLY A 151 -12.61 48.79 -4.48
N PHE A 152 -12.58 47.72 -3.65
CA PHE A 152 -11.83 47.67 -2.43
C PHE A 152 -10.82 46.52 -2.45
N THR A 153 -9.76 46.64 -1.65
CA THR A 153 -8.83 45.53 -1.42
C THR A 153 -9.53 44.54 -0.49
N ASN A 154 -9.70 43.29 -1.00
CA ASN A 154 -10.26 42.21 -0.23
C ASN A 154 -9.14 41.29 0.21
N THR A 155 -9.18 40.83 1.44
CA THR A 155 -8.19 39.91 2.01
C THR A 155 -8.81 38.54 2.15
N VAL A 156 -8.14 37.56 1.57
CA VAL A 156 -8.46 36.14 1.78
C VAL A 156 -7.41 35.57 2.71
N LYS A 157 -7.84 35.03 3.84
CA LYS A 157 -6.96 34.32 4.74
C LYS A 157 -6.87 32.86 4.32
N VAL A 158 -5.67 32.38 4.19
CA VAL A 158 -5.37 30.98 3.91
C VAL A 158 -4.87 30.37 5.21
N TYR A 159 -5.59 29.40 5.70
CA TYR A 159 -5.19 28.65 6.89
C TYR A 159 -4.64 27.29 6.45
N TYR A 160 -3.61 26.88 7.13
CA TYR A 160 -2.98 25.58 6.94
C TYR A 160 -2.97 24.84 8.27
N ARG A 161 -3.35 23.57 8.23
CA ARG A 161 -3.25 22.66 9.37
C ARG A 161 -2.62 21.36 8.91
N SER A 162 -1.63 20.87 9.63
CA SER A 162 -1.03 19.55 9.44
C SER A 162 -1.33 18.68 10.65
N SER A 163 -1.76 17.45 10.42
CA SER A 163 -2.03 16.46 11.48
C SER A 163 -0.78 15.99 12.20
N ASP A 164 0.41 16.11 11.58
CA ASP A 164 1.67 15.65 12.14
C ASP A 164 2.45 16.70 12.96
N GLY A 165 1.87 17.88 13.15
CA GLY A 165 2.50 18.97 13.89
C GLY A 165 3.73 19.59 13.20
N ILE A 166 4.02 19.22 11.94
CA ILE A 166 5.11 19.81 11.17
C ILE A 166 4.70 21.19 10.70
N THR A 167 5.37 22.21 11.20
CA THR A 167 5.08 23.63 10.93
C THR A 167 5.69 24.16 9.64
N GLY A 168 6.39 23.32 8.88
CA GLY A 168 7.09 23.71 7.65
C GLY A 168 6.32 23.39 6.38
N LEU A 169 5.85 24.40 5.67
CA LEU A 169 5.28 24.30 4.32
C LEU A 169 6.39 24.15 3.26
N ASN A 170 7.01 22.98 3.17
CA ASN A 170 7.92 22.69 2.07
C ASN A 170 7.14 22.12 0.89
N GLY A 171 6.98 22.93 -0.17
CA GLY A 171 6.45 22.46 -1.45
C GLY A 171 4.97 22.73 -1.72
N LEU A 172 4.26 23.51 -0.91
CA LEU A 172 2.88 23.90 -1.22
C LEU A 172 2.85 24.88 -2.39
N GLY A 173 2.31 24.41 -3.53
CA GLY A 173 1.99 25.27 -4.67
C GLY A 173 0.51 25.69 -4.64
N ILE A 174 0.24 26.91 -4.26
CA ILE A 174 -1.14 27.45 -4.33
C ILE A 174 -1.41 27.98 -5.74
N ARG A 175 -2.36 27.39 -6.44
CA ARG A 175 -2.91 27.94 -7.69
C ARG A 175 -4.25 28.61 -7.38
N VAL A 176 -4.29 29.93 -7.59
CA VAL A 176 -5.52 30.68 -7.45
C VAL A 176 -6.17 30.86 -8.82
N HIS A 177 -7.35 30.30 -8.98
CA HIS A 177 -8.19 30.54 -10.16
C HIS A 177 -9.17 31.64 -9.85
N TYR A 178 -9.11 32.72 -10.59
CA TYR A 178 -10.02 33.85 -10.44
C TYR A 178 -10.62 34.28 -11.79
N ASN A 179 -11.78 34.90 -11.72
CA ASN A 179 -12.41 35.47 -12.91
C ASN A 179 -11.81 36.85 -13.17
N SER A 180 -10.94 36.94 -14.17
CA SER A 180 -10.25 38.21 -14.54
C SER A 180 -11.17 39.33 -15.00
N ARG A 181 -12.47 39.06 -15.24
CA ARG A 181 -13.47 40.07 -15.51
C ARG A 181 -13.99 40.76 -14.23
N LEU A 182 -13.76 40.14 -13.08
CA LEU A 182 -14.25 40.61 -11.78
C LEU A 182 -13.10 41.08 -10.87
N ILE A 183 -11.86 40.65 -11.13
CA ILE A 183 -10.69 40.98 -10.34
C ILE A 183 -9.57 41.45 -11.28
N ASP A 184 -9.19 42.69 -11.15
CA ASP A 184 -8.25 43.35 -12.04
C ASP A 184 -6.78 43.02 -11.69
N THR A 185 -6.47 42.86 -10.42
CA THR A 185 -5.13 42.57 -9.95
C THR A 185 -5.17 41.65 -8.74
N PHE A 186 -4.33 40.60 -8.77
CA PHE A 186 -4.12 39.70 -7.64
C PHE A 186 -2.67 39.81 -7.17
N VAL A 187 -2.47 40.14 -5.91
CA VAL A 187 -1.13 40.27 -5.31
C VAL A 187 -1.04 39.38 -4.08
N LEU A 188 -0.17 38.38 -4.12
CA LEU A 188 0.20 37.60 -2.94
C LEU A 188 1.16 38.44 -2.09
N LYS A 189 0.69 38.95 -0.96
CA LYS A 189 1.53 39.61 0.03
C LYS A 189 1.67 38.74 1.24
N ASN A 190 2.94 38.49 1.62
CA ASN A 190 3.34 37.81 2.86
C ASN A 190 2.58 36.53 3.16
N LEU A 191 3.06 35.40 2.63
CA LEU A 191 2.76 34.11 3.23
C LEU A 191 3.50 34.04 4.59
N LEU A 192 2.95 34.68 5.59
CA LEU A 192 3.37 34.52 6.97
C LEU A 192 2.54 33.35 7.52
N LEU A 193 3.20 32.28 7.89
CA LEU A 193 2.67 31.28 8.80
C LEU A 193 2.33 32.00 10.11
N VAL A 194 1.06 32.32 10.30
CA VAL A 194 0.58 32.88 11.55
C VAL A 194 -0.29 31.83 12.21
N ASP A 195 0.27 31.34 13.30
CA ASP A 195 -0.34 30.61 14.41
C ASP A 195 -1.06 29.27 14.14
N LEU A 196 -0.35 28.28 14.61
CA LEU A 196 -0.87 27.03 15.12
C LEU A 196 -1.70 27.30 16.38
N ILE A 197 -2.96 26.93 16.36
CA ILE A 197 -3.74 26.70 17.58
C ILE A 197 -3.91 25.21 17.77
#